data_02ec3f31380d4619f5dcf137f1f9853b
#
_entry.id   02ec3f31380d4619f5dcf137f1f9853b
#
_cell.length_a   1.000
_cell.length_b   1.000
_cell.length_c   1.000
_cell.angle_alpha   90.00
_cell.angle_beta   90.00
_cell.angle_gamma   90.00
#
_symmetry.space_group_name_H-M   'P 1'
#
loop_
_entity.id
_entity.type
_entity.pdbx_description
1 polymer ?
#
loop_
_entity_poly.entity_id
_entity_poly.type
_entity_poly.pdbx_seq_one_letter_code
_entity_poly.pdbx_strand_id
1 'polypeptide(L)'
;IADHIRRGRIVLETLDTLVLDEFDKCLALGFQDEMQEIIAPLKNVKKKILTSATDSESLPAFTALKKPVKLNFLGSRKDNETTPTDRLSLYRIDSPIKDKLETLLALLHNLKPGLTLIFCNQRESVDRVRQFLTDRGIIAEAFHGGMEQADRERALCKFRNHSSYICISTDLAARGLDIPEVKYIVHYHLPVDFESFTHRN
;
A
#
# COMPACT_ATOMS: atom_id res chain seq x y z
N ILE A 1 -7.10 -10.82 12.99
CA ILE A 1 -8.52 -11.30 12.94
C ILE A 1 -8.56 -12.76 13.37
N ALA A 2 -7.82 -13.68 12.74
CA ALA A 2 -7.82 -15.11 13.08
C ALA A 2 -7.62 -15.36 14.58
N ASP A 3 -6.66 -14.70 15.24
CA ASP A 3 -6.44 -14.84 16.68
C ASP A 3 -7.67 -14.40 17.51
N HIS A 4 -8.36 -13.32 17.11
CA HIS A 4 -9.57 -12.88 17.79
C HIS A 4 -10.74 -13.84 17.61
N ILE A 5 -10.84 -14.48 16.44
CA ILE A 5 -11.82 -15.55 16.19
C ILE A 5 -11.53 -16.74 17.07
N ARG A 6 -10.28 -17.22 17.10
CA ARG A 6 -9.85 -18.36 17.95
C ARG A 6 -10.13 -18.13 19.44
N ARG A 7 -10.00 -16.88 19.89
CA ARG A 7 -10.26 -16.49 21.29
C ARG A 7 -11.73 -16.14 21.57
N GLY A 8 -12.64 -16.30 20.61
CA GLY A 8 -14.05 -16.00 20.77
C GLY A 8 -14.35 -14.51 21.07
N ARG A 9 -13.48 -13.59 20.60
CA ARG A 9 -13.62 -12.15 20.82
C ARG A 9 -14.46 -11.44 19.77
N ILE A 10 -14.85 -12.16 18.72
CA ILE A 10 -15.68 -11.64 17.62
C ILE A 10 -16.96 -12.48 17.58
N VAL A 11 -18.10 -11.82 17.62
CA VAL A 11 -19.42 -12.45 17.46
C VAL A 11 -19.64 -12.71 15.98
N LEU A 12 -19.54 -13.98 15.55
CA LEU A 12 -19.61 -14.37 14.15
C LEU A 12 -21.05 -14.59 13.66
N GLU A 13 -21.95 -14.88 14.57
CA GLU A 13 -23.34 -15.27 14.26
C GLU A 13 -24.15 -14.12 13.64
N THR A 14 -23.78 -12.90 13.95
CA THR A 14 -24.45 -11.67 13.46
C THR A 14 -23.86 -11.14 12.16
N LEU A 15 -22.75 -11.73 11.66
CA LEU A 15 -22.10 -11.31 10.43
C LEU A 15 -22.86 -11.82 9.21
N ASP A 16 -23.40 -10.93 8.41
CA ASP A 16 -24.11 -11.24 7.18
C ASP A 16 -23.34 -10.87 5.90
N THR A 17 -22.33 -10.01 6.01
CA THR A 17 -21.54 -9.51 4.90
C THR A 17 -20.04 -9.67 5.17
N LEU A 18 -19.31 -10.21 4.19
CA LEU A 18 -17.86 -10.32 4.18
C LEU A 18 -17.28 -9.52 3.03
N VAL A 19 -16.31 -8.67 3.31
CA VAL A 19 -15.53 -7.95 2.29
C VAL A 19 -14.07 -8.39 2.40
N LEU A 20 -13.51 -8.86 1.30
CA LEU A 20 -12.09 -9.19 1.16
C LEU A 20 -11.48 -8.18 0.19
N ASP A 21 -10.81 -7.17 0.74
CA ASP A 21 -10.16 -6.14 -0.02
C ASP A 21 -8.73 -6.54 -0.40
N GLU A 22 -8.23 -6.09 -1.56
CA GLU A 22 -6.92 -6.47 -2.13
C GLU A 22 -6.71 -8.00 -2.13
N PHE A 23 -7.73 -8.75 -2.56
CA PHE A 23 -7.75 -10.22 -2.46
C PHE A 23 -6.60 -10.90 -3.20
N ASP A 24 -6.29 -10.45 -4.43
CA ASP A 24 -5.16 -10.90 -5.24
C ASP A 24 -3.84 -10.75 -4.47
N LYS A 25 -3.68 -9.66 -3.78
CA LYS A 25 -2.48 -9.36 -3.01
C LYS A 25 -2.36 -10.22 -1.76
N CYS A 26 -3.46 -10.45 -1.08
CA CYS A 26 -3.48 -11.38 0.05
C CYS A 26 -3.03 -12.79 -0.38
N LEU A 27 -3.44 -13.25 -1.56
CA LEU A 27 -3.01 -14.53 -2.12
C LEU A 27 -1.52 -14.51 -2.51
N ALA A 28 -1.06 -13.45 -3.18
CA ALA A 28 0.34 -13.30 -3.59
C ALA A 28 1.31 -13.26 -2.40
N LEU A 29 0.87 -12.76 -1.25
CA LEU A 29 1.64 -12.74 0.00
C LEU A 29 1.57 -14.06 0.79
N GLY A 30 0.83 -15.06 0.29
CA GLY A 30 0.72 -16.36 0.93
C GLY A 30 -0.27 -16.45 2.10
N PHE A 31 -1.17 -15.48 2.26
CA PHE A 31 -2.18 -15.47 3.34
C PHE A 31 -3.39 -16.36 3.08
N GLN A 32 -3.26 -17.35 2.18
CA GLN A 32 -4.37 -18.22 1.82
C GLN A 32 -4.92 -19.01 3.02
N ASP A 33 -4.03 -19.58 3.84
CA ASP A 33 -4.42 -20.39 4.98
C ASP A 33 -5.10 -19.55 6.07
N GLU A 34 -4.59 -18.36 6.35
CA GLU A 34 -5.19 -17.43 7.30
C GLU A 34 -6.56 -16.95 6.82
N MET A 35 -6.72 -16.66 5.52
CA MET A 35 -8.01 -16.31 4.96
C MET A 35 -9.01 -17.44 5.06
N GLN A 36 -8.58 -18.69 4.79
CA GLN A 36 -9.42 -19.86 4.94
C GLN A 36 -9.84 -20.04 6.40
N GLU A 37 -8.93 -19.91 7.36
CA GLU A 37 -9.22 -19.95 8.79
C GLU A 37 -10.26 -18.92 9.22
N ILE A 38 -10.17 -17.68 8.67
CA ILE A 38 -11.12 -16.61 8.95
C ILE A 38 -12.48 -16.88 8.33
N ILE A 39 -12.53 -17.40 7.11
CA ILE A 39 -13.79 -17.57 6.35
C ILE A 39 -14.55 -18.81 6.77
N ALA A 40 -13.86 -19.90 7.13
CA ALA A 40 -14.49 -21.20 7.45
C ALA A 40 -15.58 -21.13 8.54
N PRO A 41 -15.43 -20.37 9.63
CA PRO A 41 -16.46 -20.29 10.67
C PRO A 41 -17.63 -19.35 10.32
N LEU A 42 -17.54 -18.57 9.23
CA LEU A 42 -18.55 -17.56 8.85
C LEU A 42 -19.77 -18.21 8.16
N LYS A 43 -20.56 -18.98 8.89
CA LYS A 43 -21.68 -19.77 8.35
C LYS A 43 -22.89 -18.91 7.92
N ASN A 44 -23.09 -17.74 8.54
CA ASN A 44 -24.26 -16.89 8.35
C ASN A 44 -24.05 -15.80 7.28
N VAL A 45 -22.86 -15.71 6.70
CA VAL A 45 -22.55 -14.71 5.68
C VAL A 45 -23.37 -14.96 4.40
N LYS A 46 -24.23 -14.01 4.07
CA LYS A 46 -25.12 -14.01 2.89
C LYS A 46 -24.47 -13.31 1.70
N LYS A 47 -23.69 -12.26 1.95
CA LYS A 47 -23.07 -11.44 0.92
C LYS A 47 -21.55 -11.48 1.06
N LYS A 48 -20.87 -11.80 -0.04
CA LYS A 48 -19.41 -11.80 -0.12
C LYS A 48 -18.99 -10.86 -1.24
N ILE A 49 -18.07 -9.95 -0.94
CA ILE A 49 -17.50 -8.98 -1.88
C ILE A 49 -16.00 -9.19 -1.88
N LEU A 50 -15.42 -9.35 -3.06
CA LEU A 50 -13.98 -9.39 -3.25
C LEU A 50 -13.60 -8.22 -4.15
N THR A 51 -12.59 -7.46 -3.74
CA THR A 51 -11.98 -6.46 -4.59
C THR A 51 -10.57 -6.91 -4.98
N SER A 52 -10.18 -6.60 -6.19
CA SER A 52 -8.88 -6.98 -6.74
C SER A 52 -8.45 -5.95 -7.78
N ALA A 53 -7.17 -5.63 -7.82
CA ALA A 53 -6.57 -4.80 -8.86
C ALA A 53 -6.24 -5.60 -10.12
N THR A 54 -6.21 -6.94 -10.02
CA THR A 54 -5.94 -7.85 -11.13
C THR A 54 -7.13 -8.74 -11.42
N ASP A 55 -7.26 -9.16 -12.68
CA ASP A 55 -8.27 -10.12 -13.08
C ASP A 55 -7.79 -11.54 -12.78
N SER A 56 -8.39 -12.19 -11.79
CA SER A 56 -8.11 -13.59 -11.47
C SER A 56 -9.06 -14.50 -12.25
N GLU A 57 -8.53 -15.39 -13.08
CA GLU A 57 -9.31 -16.35 -13.87
C GLU A 57 -10.02 -17.38 -12.99
N SER A 58 -9.48 -17.69 -11.82
CA SER A 58 -10.06 -18.66 -10.88
C SER A 58 -10.00 -18.17 -9.44
N LEU A 59 -11.13 -18.26 -8.75
CA LEU A 59 -11.19 -17.97 -7.32
C LEU A 59 -10.90 -19.25 -6.52
N PRO A 60 -10.08 -19.20 -5.47
CA PRO A 60 -9.82 -20.33 -4.60
C PRO A 60 -11.10 -20.90 -3.98
N ALA A 61 -11.16 -22.23 -3.84
CA ALA A 61 -12.34 -22.94 -3.37
C ALA A 61 -12.82 -22.50 -1.97
N PHE A 62 -11.92 -22.06 -1.10
CA PHE A 62 -12.27 -21.60 0.25
C PHE A 62 -13.16 -20.34 0.28
N THR A 63 -13.21 -19.54 -0.81
CA THR A 63 -14.12 -18.40 -0.89
C THR A 63 -15.58 -18.82 -0.95
N ALA A 64 -15.83 -20.08 -1.35
CA ALA A 64 -17.16 -20.67 -1.56
C ALA A 64 -18.08 -19.82 -2.45
N LEU A 65 -17.52 -19.10 -3.41
CA LEU A 65 -18.27 -18.33 -4.42
C LEU A 65 -18.59 -19.22 -5.61
N LYS A 66 -19.86 -19.60 -5.77
CA LYS A 66 -20.28 -20.54 -6.82
C LYS A 66 -20.54 -19.91 -8.19
N LYS A 67 -20.98 -18.67 -8.26
CA LYS A 67 -21.23 -17.89 -9.48
C LYS A 67 -21.18 -16.41 -9.14
N PRO A 68 -20.02 -15.81 -8.91
CA PRO A 68 -19.94 -14.41 -8.56
C PRO A 68 -20.38 -13.52 -9.72
N VAL A 69 -21.06 -12.44 -9.40
CA VAL A 69 -21.26 -11.35 -10.36
C VAL A 69 -19.94 -10.60 -10.45
N LYS A 70 -19.34 -10.58 -11.63
CA LYS A 70 -18.07 -9.90 -11.89
C LYS A 70 -18.37 -8.50 -12.41
N LEU A 71 -17.92 -7.50 -11.66
CA LEU A 71 -17.94 -6.11 -12.08
C LEU A 71 -16.50 -5.73 -12.47
N ASN A 72 -16.24 -5.59 -13.76
CA ASN A 72 -14.91 -5.29 -14.26
C ASN A 72 -14.81 -3.79 -14.58
N PHE A 73 -13.99 -3.09 -13.83
CA PHE A 73 -13.62 -1.69 -14.03
C PHE A 73 -12.19 -1.54 -14.60
N LEU A 74 -11.49 -2.65 -14.87
CA LEU A 74 -10.10 -2.66 -15.34
C LEU A 74 -9.94 -2.34 -16.82
N GLY A 75 -11.03 -2.13 -17.55
CA GLY A 75 -10.83 -1.69 -18.92
C GLY A 75 -11.91 -2.09 -19.90
N SER A 76 -12.52 -1.17 -20.50
CA SER A 76 -12.54 -0.88 -21.93
C SER A 76 -12.36 0.61 -22.01
N ARG A 77 -11.10 1.04 -22.15
CA ARG A 77 -10.80 2.43 -22.41
C ARG A 77 -11.51 2.83 -23.69
N LYS A 78 -12.59 3.55 -23.59
CA LYS A 78 -13.08 4.36 -24.69
C LYS A 78 -12.12 5.54 -24.80
N ASP A 79 -11.59 5.76 -25.98
CA ASP A 79 -10.49 6.66 -26.31
C ASP A 79 -10.66 8.16 -25.95
N ASN A 80 -11.63 8.52 -25.09
CA ASN A 80 -11.95 9.92 -24.80
C ASN A 80 -12.10 10.26 -23.31
N GLU A 81 -11.78 9.36 -22.36
CA GLU A 81 -11.73 9.72 -20.94
C GLU A 81 -10.29 9.86 -20.47
N THR A 82 -9.92 11.06 -20.04
CA THR A 82 -8.64 11.33 -19.36
C THR A 82 -8.50 10.39 -18.18
N THR A 83 -7.58 9.43 -18.29
CA THR A 83 -7.29 8.48 -17.22
C THR A 83 -6.57 9.21 -16.08
N PRO A 84 -6.67 8.74 -14.83
CA PRO A 84 -5.82 9.26 -13.73
C PRO A 84 -4.33 9.24 -14.09
N THR A 85 -3.89 8.31 -14.95
CA THR A 85 -2.53 8.22 -15.49
C THR A 85 -2.14 9.41 -16.39
N ASP A 86 -3.08 10.11 -17.01
CA ASP A 86 -2.77 11.30 -17.84
C ASP A 86 -2.28 12.49 -17.00
N ARG A 87 -2.41 12.39 -15.66
CA ARG A 87 -1.93 13.40 -14.71
C ARG A 87 -0.60 13.04 -14.07
N LEU A 88 -0.09 11.81 -14.32
CA LEU A 88 1.16 11.32 -13.76
C LEU A 88 2.31 11.55 -14.74
N SER A 89 3.30 12.34 -14.33
CA SER A 89 4.55 12.52 -15.08
C SER A 89 5.63 11.65 -14.46
N LEU A 90 6.21 10.77 -15.26
CA LEU A 90 7.27 9.86 -14.81
C LEU A 90 8.64 10.44 -15.20
N TYR A 91 9.57 10.42 -14.26
CA TYR A 91 10.94 10.86 -14.44
C TYR A 91 11.90 9.77 -13.98
N ARG A 92 13.02 9.63 -14.68
CA ARG A 92 14.13 8.80 -14.28
C ARG A 92 15.31 9.68 -13.89
N ILE A 93 15.93 9.38 -12.75
CA ILE A 93 17.13 10.05 -12.27
C ILE A 93 18.21 8.99 -12.11
N ASP A 94 19.32 9.17 -12.81
CA ASP A 94 20.47 8.29 -12.72
C ASP A 94 21.38 8.77 -11.58
N SER A 95 21.76 7.83 -10.68
CA SER A 95 22.73 8.11 -9.63
C SER A 95 24.12 7.73 -10.11
N PRO A 96 25.11 8.61 -9.95
CA PRO A 96 26.47 8.33 -10.41
C PRO A 96 27.17 7.24 -9.57
N ILE A 97 26.67 6.98 -8.37
CA ILE A 97 27.18 5.95 -7.46
C ILE A 97 26.07 5.01 -7.02
N LYS A 98 26.45 3.82 -6.56
CA LYS A 98 25.51 2.79 -6.10
C LYS A 98 24.69 3.25 -4.87
N ASP A 99 25.28 4.05 -3.99
CA ASP A 99 24.57 4.67 -2.87
C ASP A 99 23.86 5.94 -3.34
N LYS A 100 22.53 5.90 -3.33
CA LYS A 100 21.67 6.94 -3.89
C LYS A 100 21.30 8.05 -2.89
N LEU A 101 21.84 8.06 -1.67
CA LEU A 101 21.42 9.00 -0.63
C LEU A 101 21.72 10.46 -1.01
N GLU A 102 22.89 10.75 -1.53
CA GLU A 102 23.24 12.11 -1.98
C GLU A 102 22.41 12.53 -3.20
N THR A 103 22.12 11.59 -4.11
CA THR A 103 21.23 11.85 -5.25
C THR A 103 19.81 12.16 -4.77
N LEU A 104 19.31 11.43 -3.77
CA LEU A 104 18.01 11.69 -3.16
C LEU A 104 17.99 13.08 -2.49
N LEU A 105 19.05 13.44 -1.75
CA LEU A 105 19.16 14.75 -1.13
C LEU A 105 19.13 15.88 -2.17
N ALA A 106 19.91 15.74 -3.23
CA ALA A 106 19.93 16.69 -4.34
C ALA A 106 18.55 16.81 -5.01
N LEU A 107 17.86 15.69 -5.22
CA LEU A 107 16.49 15.68 -5.73
C LEU A 107 15.56 16.48 -4.82
N LEU A 108 15.54 16.18 -3.52
CA LEU A 108 14.64 16.83 -2.56
C LEU A 108 14.86 18.34 -2.49
N HIS A 109 16.09 18.82 -2.59
CA HIS A 109 16.40 20.26 -2.63
C HIS A 109 15.91 20.94 -3.90
N ASN A 110 15.78 20.21 -5.01
CA ASN A 110 15.33 20.76 -6.29
C ASN A 110 13.80 20.64 -6.51
N LEU A 111 13.10 19.84 -5.69
CA LEU A 111 11.65 19.74 -5.76
C LEU A 111 10.98 21.02 -5.21
N LYS A 112 9.89 21.43 -5.83
CA LYS A 112 9.03 22.49 -5.27
C LYS A 112 8.36 21.96 -4.00
N PRO A 113 7.99 22.83 -3.04
CA PRO A 113 7.27 22.40 -1.84
C PRO A 113 6.04 21.54 -2.15
N GLY A 114 5.89 20.46 -1.41
CA GLY A 114 4.78 19.52 -1.55
C GLY A 114 5.04 18.20 -0.83
N LEU A 115 3.97 17.50 -0.49
CA LEU A 115 4.06 16.19 0.15
C LEU A 115 4.81 15.20 -0.75
N THR A 116 5.82 14.58 -0.20
CA THR A 116 6.70 13.63 -0.89
C THR A 116 6.67 12.29 -0.19
N LEU A 117 6.27 11.24 -0.91
CA LEU A 117 6.30 9.87 -0.43
C LEU A 117 7.49 9.14 -1.08
N ILE A 118 8.37 8.58 -0.24
CA ILE A 118 9.58 7.88 -0.69
C ILE A 118 9.42 6.39 -0.40
N PHE A 119 9.51 5.57 -1.44
CA PHE A 119 9.39 4.11 -1.31
C PHE A 119 10.73 3.42 -1.22
N CYS A 120 10.88 2.60 -0.17
CA CYS A 120 11.99 1.65 0.02
C CYS A 120 11.44 0.21 0.04
N ASN A 121 12.23 -0.76 -0.42
CA ASN A 121 11.81 -2.17 -0.43
C ASN A 121 11.94 -2.83 0.96
N GLN A 122 12.77 -2.29 1.85
CA GLN A 122 13.05 -2.87 3.18
C GLN A 122 12.94 -1.80 4.26
N ARG A 123 12.52 -2.22 5.47
CA ARG A 123 12.39 -1.34 6.64
C ARG A 123 13.72 -0.71 7.07
N GLU A 124 14.80 -1.47 7.01
CA GLU A 124 16.15 -1.01 7.33
C GLU A 124 16.58 0.13 6.40
N SER A 125 16.15 0.09 5.14
CA SER A 125 16.38 1.17 4.19
C SER A 125 15.53 2.40 4.49
N VAL A 126 14.30 2.23 5.00
CA VAL A 126 13.47 3.34 5.47
C VAL A 126 14.17 4.07 6.60
N ASP A 127 14.63 3.34 7.62
CA ASP A 127 15.31 3.93 8.77
C ASP A 127 16.62 4.60 8.38
N ARG A 128 17.40 3.98 7.48
CA ARG A 128 18.66 4.55 6.96
C ARG A 128 18.43 5.86 6.21
N VAL A 129 17.45 5.90 5.32
CA VAL A 129 17.12 7.13 4.56
C VAL A 129 16.61 8.21 5.51
N ARG A 130 15.74 7.87 6.46
CA ARG A 130 15.27 8.82 7.47
C ARG A 130 16.41 9.41 8.27
N GLN A 131 17.29 8.56 8.81
CA GLN A 131 18.44 9.02 9.60
C GLN A 131 19.34 9.95 8.80
N PHE A 132 19.68 9.56 7.56
CA PHE A 132 20.49 10.37 6.65
C PHE A 132 19.89 11.76 6.40
N LEU A 133 18.57 11.86 6.20
CA LEU A 133 17.87 13.15 6.01
C LEU A 133 17.84 13.96 7.31
N THR A 134 17.60 13.31 8.45
CA THR A 134 17.57 13.95 9.78
C THR A 134 18.94 14.56 10.12
N ASP A 135 20.03 13.85 9.85
CA ASP A 135 21.40 14.33 10.09
C ASP A 135 21.74 15.60 9.26
N ARG A 136 20.95 15.85 8.19
CA ARG A 136 21.06 17.03 7.33
C ARG A 136 19.98 18.09 7.59
N GLY A 137 19.27 17.96 8.72
CA GLY A 137 18.24 18.91 9.14
C GLY A 137 16.91 18.80 8.36
N ILE A 138 16.71 17.73 7.58
CA ILE A 138 15.46 17.50 6.86
C ILE A 138 14.53 16.62 7.70
N ILE A 139 13.36 17.15 8.02
CA ILE A 139 12.32 16.42 8.77
C ILE A 139 11.65 15.41 7.85
N ALA A 140 11.76 14.14 8.20
CA ALA A 140 11.12 13.04 7.47
C ALA A 140 10.57 12.00 8.46
N GLU A 141 9.38 11.50 8.19
CA GLU A 141 8.74 10.46 8.99
C GLU A 141 8.99 9.07 8.36
N ALA A 142 9.34 8.10 9.19
CA ALA A 142 9.38 6.70 8.78
C ALA A 142 8.01 6.05 8.96
N PHE A 143 7.64 5.15 8.03
CA PHE A 143 6.39 4.41 8.10
C PHE A 143 6.57 2.98 7.58
N HIS A 144 6.72 2.01 8.48
CA HIS A 144 6.90 0.60 8.13
C HIS A 144 6.37 -0.35 9.20
N GLY A 145 6.19 -1.62 8.84
CA GLY A 145 5.57 -2.63 9.72
C GLY A 145 6.38 -3.01 10.97
N GLY A 146 7.65 -2.60 11.09
CA GLY A 146 8.46 -2.82 12.28
C GLY A 146 8.27 -1.77 13.39
N MET A 147 7.47 -0.72 13.13
CA MET A 147 7.18 0.32 14.11
C MET A 147 5.99 -0.08 15.00
N GLU A 148 5.99 0.44 16.22
CA GLU A 148 4.82 0.36 17.11
C GLU A 148 3.64 1.11 16.47
N GLN A 149 2.41 0.65 16.74
CA GLN A 149 1.21 1.22 16.12
C GLN A 149 1.04 2.71 16.44
N ALA A 150 1.34 3.14 17.68
CA ALA A 150 1.27 4.53 18.09
C ALA A 150 2.24 5.45 17.32
N ASP A 151 3.45 4.94 17.00
CA ASP A 151 4.43 5.69 16.22
C ASP A 151 4.02 5.80 14.75
N ARG A 152 3.42 4.74 14.20
CA ARG A 152 2.87 4.76 12.84
C ARG A 152 1.75 5.81 12.72
N GLU A 153 0.81 5.81 13.66
CA GLU A 153 -0.29 6.79 13.69
C GLU A 153 0.23 8.22 13.83
N ARG A 154 1.25 8.43 14.67
CA ARG A 154 1.90 9.74 14.85
C ARG A 154 2.59 10.21 13.58
N ALA A 155 3.37 9.33 12.91
CA ALA A 155 4.05 9.65 11.67
C ALA A 155 3.04 10.03 10.57
N LEU A 156 1.97 9.23 10.43
CA LEU A 156 0.92 9.49 9.46
C LEU A 156 0.16 10.80 9.75
N CYS A 157 -0.13 11.08 11.02
CA CYS A 157 -0.77 12.33 11.43
C CYS A 157 0.08 13.54 11.06
N LYS A 158 1.40 13.50 11.34
CA LYS A 158 2.32 14.59 10.98
C LYS A 158 2.43 14.79 9.48
N PHE A 159 2.41 13.72 8.70
CA PHE A 159 2.45 13.81 7.25
C PHE A 159 1.15 14.38 6.68
N ARG A 160 0.00 13.92 7.15
CA ARG A 160 -1.32 14.41 6.71
C ARG A 160 -1.60 15.87 7.07
N ASN A 161 -1.14 16.32 8.23
CA ASN A 161 -1.35 17.71 8.67
C ASN A 161 -0.23 18.66 8.25
N HIS A 162 0.68 18.20 7.39
CA HIS A 162 1.78 18.98 6.85
C HIS A 162 2.84 19.45 7.89
N SER A 163 2.89 18.82 9.08
CA SER A 163 3.97 19.03 10.05
C SER A 163 5.28 18.39 9.58
N SER A 164 5.18 17.39 8.71
CA SER A 164 6.29 16.80 7.96
C SER A 164 5.88 16.66 6.50
N TYR A 165 6.74 17.08 5.58
CA TYR A 165 6.48 17.02 4.13
C TYR A 165 7.04 15.76 3.47
N ILE A 166 7.79 14.95 4.19
CA ILE A 166 8.42 13.75 3.66
C ILE A 166 8.03 12.56 4.51
N CYS A 167 7.48 11.54 3.86
CA CYS A 167 7.24 10.23 4.46
C CYS A 167 8.03 9.17 3.68
N ILE A 168 8.74 8.31 4.39
CA ILE A 168 9.52 7.22 3.82
C ILE A 168 8.88 5.91 4.25
N SER A 169 8.47 5.08 3.29
CA SER A 169 7.66 3.91 3.58
C SER A 169 8.10 2.68 2.81
N THR A 170 7.67 1.52 3.29
CA THR A 170 7.66 0.28 2.50
C THR A 170 6.30 0.07 1.84
N ASP A 171 6.23 -0.70 0.75
CA ASP A 171 4.99 -1.01 0.04
C ASP A 171 3.88 -1.51 0.96
N LEU A 172 4.20 -2.51 1.77
CA LEU A 172 3.22 -3.14 2.65
C LEU A 172 2.63 -2.16 3.67
N ALA A 173 3.44 -1.22 4.16
CA ALA A 173 2.97 -0.24 5.13
C ALA A 173 2.14 0.87 4.48
N ALA A 174 2.49 1.28 3.26
CA ALA A 174 1.81 2.36 2.55
C ALA A 174 0.47 1.94 1.91
N ARG A 175 0.20 0.64 1.81
CA ARG A 175 -1.06 0.14 1.25
C ARG A 175 -2.26 0.55 2.07
N GLY A 176 -3.35 0.89 1.38
CA GLY A 176 -4.57 1.36 2.00
C GLY A 176 -4.44 2.72 2.69
N LEU A 177 -3.29 3.40 2.57
CA LEU A 177 -3.15 4.76 3.05
C LEU A 177 -3.77 5.70 2.04
N ASP A 178 -4.93 6.22 2.38
CA ASP A 178 -5.46 7.40 1.70
C ASP A 178 -4.73 8.65 2.22
N ILE A 179 -3.79 9.15 1.42
CA ILE A 179 -3.04 10.37 1.72
C ILE A 179 -3.36 11.35 0.60
N PRO A 180 -4.29 12.27 0.83
CA PRO A 180 -4.60 13.30 -0.15
C PRO A 180 -3.38 14.22 -0.38
N GLU A 181 -3.32 14.83 -1.56
CA GLU A 181 -2.34 15.86 -1.91
C GLU A 181 -0.86 15.43 -1.98
N VAL A 182 -0.56 14.13 -2.05
CA VAL A 182 0.80 13.68 -2.37
C VAL A 182 1.18 14.21 -3.74
N LYS A 183 2.22 15.04 -3.78
CA LYS A 183 2.68 15.70 -5.00
C LYS A 183 3.79 14.94 -5.69
N TYR A 184 4.64 14.29 -4.92
CA TYR A 184 5.79 13.55 -5.44
C TYR A 184 5.85 12.15 -4.84
N ILE A 185 6.07 11.18 -5.72
CA ILE A 185 6.37 9.80 -5.36
C ILE A 185 7.78 9.49 -5.83
N VAL A 186 8.63 9.08 -4.92
CA VAL A 186 10.04 8.77 -5.19
C VAL A 186 10.28 7.29 -4.96
N HIS A 187 10.57 6.54 -6.00
CA HIS A 187 11.00 5.15 -5.88
C HIS A 187 12.52 5.12 -5.60
N TYR A 188 12.91 5.26 -4.32
CA TYR A 188 14.31 5.11 -3.91
C TYR A 188 14.83 3.71 -4.25
N HIS A 189 14.00 2.69 -4.03
CA HIS A 189 14.14 1.37 -4.62
C HIS A 189 12.99 1.14 -5.60
N LEU A 190 13.32 0.72 -6.80
CA LEU A 190 12.29 0.31 -7.77
C LEU A 190 11.49 -0.87 -7.21
N PRO A 191 10.19 -0.92 -7.46
CA PRO A 191 9.38 -2.07 -7.09
C PRO A 191 9.84 -3.33 -7.82
N VAL A 192 9.56 -4.49 -7.23
CA VAL A 192 10.01 -5.79 -7.76
C VAL A 192 9.23 -6.17 -9.02
N ASP A 193 7.99 -5.72 -9.12
CA ASP A 193 7.07 -6.03 -10.21
C ASP A 193 6.23 -4.82 -10.62
N PHE A 194 5.59 -4.94 -11.79
CA PHE A 194 4.75 -3.89 -12.36
C PHE A 194 3.49 -3.62 -11.53
N GLU A 195 2.94 -4.62 -10.88
CA GLU A 195 1.78 -4.47 -10.01
C GLU A 195 2.12 -3.56 -8.82
N SER A 196 3.24 -3.82 -8.15
CA SER A 196 3.74 -2.95 -7.08
C SER A 196 4.02 -1.53 -7.56
N PHE A 197 4.49 -1.36 -8.80
CA PHE A 197 4.66 -0.04 -9.40
C PHE A 197 3.32 0.69 -9.54
N THR A 198 2.29 0.01 -10.01
CA THR A 198 0.94 0.58 -10.17
C THR A 198 0.32 0.96 -8.83
N HIS A 199 0.54 0.15 -7.79
CA HIS A 199 0.01 0.44 -6.45
C HIS A 199 0.74 1.58 -5.72
N ARG A 200 1.98 1.92 -6.12
CA ARG A 200 2.72 3.05 -5.56
C ARG A 200 2.31 4.39 -6.16
N ASN A 201 1.73 4.38 -7.36
CA ASN A 201 1.38 5.57 -8.15
C ASN A 201 -0.13 5.74 -8.27
#